data_706288622f68ab9be6378fcb4ec98615
#
_entry.id   706288622f68ab9be6378fcb4ec98615
#
_cell.length_a   1.000
_cell.length_b   1.000
_cell.length_c   1.000
_cell.angle_alpha   90.00
_cell.angle_beta   90.00
_cell.angle_gamma   90.00
#
_symmetry.space_group_name_H-M   'P 1'
#
loop_
_entity.id
_entity.type
_entity.pdbx_description
1 polymer ?
#
loop_
_entity_poly.entity_id
_entity_poly.type
_entity_poly.pdbx_seq_one_letter_code
_entity_poly.pdbx_strand_id
1 'polypeptide(L)'
;MTDDFSVFWRNNERARILFYALLTHAASAGYDDDFLAALAAYREAGGTAAHADIFAAEYLLAQGEAENAALCGERAFRSRPVEPRVWRVLARAYAALGRYADALVMQGRAAKLTGHPLTTNCLPALLTGEVLDRLSVAMGKPSYAPMALSRMSYDAAAGFTAREGVFAGEFLPQETDIHPPYYVATYTEQEQQGNKAWLLHTIEDAKGFAENVGGEFVYDLIRARRAPGRAEITLAAGQEVVLPVLGVQGFQRLHMKTDSLEKDTPLSPATPNFFRLTERTTLSSDHAFLVGTPISVGHSPQRRPLVLNLLADALPWEILGAHFAEWMPNTARFFARGVIFDQHFSVSEYTYPSLATIETGMYPQHSGVFSEWAAIELDEKYITISERARDAGYATASLMDGGVGLYNGVTRGYDHLVVSPYDLKAYEGVERAIRYLEGCREADHFIFLHTGDVHPWGSDSFQIPSAAQMRLPLVGRLSDSKVKVASPYLRPSAFNQTAFWQEVHDTDRALGALFSYLKQHYAPEDYLVCLYSD
;
A
#
# COMPACT_ATOMS: atom_id res chain seq x y z
N MET A 1 -34.85 10.54 -13.30
CA MET A 1 -33.89 9.53 -12.84
C MET A 1 -34.48 8.94 -11.57
N THR A 2 -34.88 7.71 -11.59
CA THR A 2 -35.30 6.98 -10.39
C THR A 2 -34.04 6.76 -9.57
N ASP A 3 -34.06 7.25 -8.33
CA ASP A 3 -32.96 7.12 -7.38
C ASP A 3 -32.85 5.63 -6.98
N ASP A 4 -31.89 4.94 -7.56
CA ASP A 4 -31.65 3.52 -7.34
C ASP A 4 -30.84 3.25 -6.04
N PHE A 5 -30.69 4.26 -5.19
CA PHE A 5 -29.99 4.17 -3.90
C PHE A 5 -30.87 3.71 -2.73
N SER A 6 -31.95 2.99 -3.01
CA SER A 6 -32.84 2.42 -1.96
C SER A 6 -32.06 1.58 -0.92
N VAL A 7 -31.05 0.84 -1.39
CA VAL A 7 -30.15 0.05 -0.53
C VAL A 7 -29.33 0.94 0.40
N PHE A 8 -28.83 2.07 -0.08
CA PHE A 8 -28.05 3.03 0.73
C PHE A 8 -28.88 3.57 1.92
N TRP A 9 -30.17 3.84 1.71
CA TRP A 9 -31.08 4.33 2.74
C TRP A 9 -31.68 3.22 3.60
N ARG A 10 -31.37 1.94 3.33
CA ARG A 10 -31.92 0.78 4.07
C ARG A 10 -33.45 0.84 4.16
N ASN A 11 -34.09 1.22 3.08
CA ASN A 11 -35.54 1.46 2.99
C ASN A 11 -36.06 2.56 3.93
N ASN A 12 -35.21 3.44 4.41
CA ASN A 12 -35.60 4.59 5.24
C ASN A 12 -35.96 5.79 4.35
N GLU A 13 -37.14 5.73 3.76
CA GLU A 13 -37.65 6.75 2.86
C GLU A 13 -37.79 8.13 3.53
N ARG A 14 -38.18 8.16 4.80
CA ARG A 14 -38.29 9.42 5.55
C ARG A 14 -36.93 10.11 5.70
N ALA A 15 -35.89 9.37 6.05
CA ALA A 15 -34.54 9.95 6.13
C ALA A 15 -34.04 10.39 4.74
N ARG A 16 -34.34 9.66 3.68
CA ARG A 16 -34.01 10.05 2.30
C ARG A 16 -34.63 11.40 1.92
N ILE A 17 -35.93 11.55 2.12
CA ILE A 17 -36.66 12.79 1.81
C ILE A 17 -36.07 13.96 2.59
N LEU A 18 -35.82 13.80 3.87
CA LEU A 18 -35.26 14.83 4.72
C LEU A 18 -33.82 15.21 4.35
N PHE A 19 -33.02 14.24 3.91
CA PHE A 19 -31.68 14.49 3.38
C PHE A 19 -31.70 15.42 2.17
N TYR A 20 -32.52 15.11 1.19
CA TYR A 20 -32.64 15.94 0.00
C TYR A 20 -33.29 17.30 0.27
N ALA A 21 -34.22 17.36 1.22
CA ALA A 21 -34.78 18.61 1.70
C ALA A 21 -33.72 19.51 2.32
N LEU A 22 -32.82 18.95 3.17
CA LEU A 22 -31.68 19.68 3.74
C LEU A 22 -30.72 20.20 2.66
N LEU A 23 -30.39 19.37 1.65
CA LEU A 23 -29.55 19.81 0.52
C LEU A 23 -30.19 20.98 -0.24
N THR A 24 -31.48 20.88 -0.53
CA THR A 24 -32.22 21.90 -1.24
C THR A 24 -32.33 23.19 -0.42
N HIS A 25 -32.61 23.08 0.86
CA HIS A 25 -32.71 24.22 1.78
C HIS A 25 -31.36 24.94 1.89
N ALA A 26 -30.28 24.22 2.11
CA ALA A 26 -28.93 24.80 2.17
C ALA A 26 -28.56 25.55 0.90
N ALA A 27 -28.99 25.05 -0.27
CA ALA A 27 -28.71 25.66 -1.57
C ALA A 27 -29.58 26.89 -1.85
N SER A 28 -30.82 26.97 -1.35
CA SER A 28 -31.79 28.03 -1.68
C SER A 28 -31.94 29.08 -0.58
N ALA A 29 -31.93 28.70 0.69
CA ALA A 29 -32.17 29.55 1.83
C ALA A 29 -30.97 29.70 2.78
N GLY A 30 -29.96 28.84 2.61
CA GLY A 30 -28.76 28.83 3.45
C GLY A 30 -28.96 28.03 4.75
N TYR A 31 -28.34 28.49 5.83
CA TYR A 31 -28.26 27.77 7.12
C TYR A 31 -28.94 28.64 8.21
N ASP A 32 -30.23 28.49 8.32
CA ASP A 32 -31.12 29.22 9.25
C ASP A 32 -31.74 28.28 10.31
N ASP A 33 -32.70 28.79 11.10
CA ASP A 33 -33.37 28.01 12.12
C ASP A 33 -34.26 26.89 11.54
N ASP A 34 -34.82 27.10 10.34
CA ASP A 34 -35.62 26.09 9.67
C ASP A 34 -34.72 24.94 9.17
N PHE A 35 -33.50 25.25 8.72
CA PHE A 35 -32.50 24.24 8.43
C PHE A 35 -32.15 23.40 9.67
N LEU A 36 -31.96 24.06 10.82
CA LEU A 36 -31.66 23.37 12.06
C LEU A 36 -32.81 22.46 12.52
N ALA A 37 -34.04 22.90 12.38
CA ALA A 37 -35.23 22.09 12.64
C ALA A 37 -35.33 20.88 11.71
N ALA A 38 -35.03 21.05 10.41
CA ALA A 38 -34.99 19.97 9.46
C ALA A 38 -33.87 18.96 9.76
N LEU A 39 -32.71 19.44 10.22
CA LEU A 39 -31.58 18.59 10.65
C LEU A 39 -31.96 17.74 11.90
N ALA A 40 -32.67 18.32 12.85
CA ALA A 40 -33.19 17.60 14.01
C ALA A 40 -34.15 16.47 13.55
N ALA A 41 -35.10 16.80 12.67
CA ALA A 41 -36.03 15.82 12.08
C ALA A 41 -35.31 14.70 11.32
N TYR A 42 -34.21 15.03 10.60
CA TYR A 42 -33.38 14.02 9.92
C TYR A 42 -32.73 13.04 10.91
N ARG A 43 -32.22 13.53 12.04
CA ARG A 43 -31.66 12.68 13.10
C ARG A 43 -32.72 11.78 13.73
N GLU A 44 -33.90 12.32 14.04
CA GLU A 44 -35.03 11.56 14.58
C GLU A 44 -35.54 10.50 13.61
N ALA A 45 -35.47 10.77 12.32
CA ALA A 45 -35.83 9.80 11.27
C ALA A 45 -34.82 8.66 11.10
N GLY A 46 -33.75 8.62 11.92
CA GLY A 46 -32.69 7.62 11.78
C GLY A 46 -31.74 7.86 10.62
N GLY A 47 -31.54 9.11 10.24
CA GLY A 47 -30.51 9.52 9.29
C GLY A 47 -29.11 9.13 9.76
N THR A 48 -28.16 8.97 8.81
CA THR A 48 -26.80 8.57 9.20
C THR A 48 -26.11 9.67 10.03
N ALA A 49 -25.43 9.27 11.11
CA ALA A 49 -24.73 10.19 12.00
C ALA A 49 -23.70 11.05 11.26
N ALA A 50 -22.99 10.45 10.29
CA ALA A 50 -22.01 11.18 9.49
C ALA A 50 -22.64 12.30 8.63
N HIS A 51 -23.75 12.05 7.95
CA HIS A 51 -24.44 13.11 7.21
C HIS A 51 -25.00 14.19 8.14
N ALA A 52 -25.54 13.80 9.30
CA ALA A 52 -26.00 14.76 10.30
C ALA A 52 -24.85 15.63 10.83
N ASP A 53 -23.66 15.05 11.01
CA ASP A 53 -22.47 15.80 11.42
C ASP A 53 -21.95 16.73 10.31
N ILE A 54 -22.03 16.31 9.03
CA ILE A 54 -21.68 17.18 7.89
C ILE A 54 -22.60 18.41 7.87
N PHE A 55 -23.92 18.18 7.90
CA PHE A 55 -24.90 19.28 7.92
C PHE A 55 -24.74 20.20 9.14
N ALA A 56 -24.46 19.62 10.32
CA ALA A 56 -24.17 20.38 11.51
C ALA A 56 -22.91 21.24 11.35
N ALA A 57 -21.85 20.68 10.77
CA ALA A 57 -20.62 21.41 10.53
C ALA A 57 -20.81 22.55 9.53
N GLU A 58 -21.59 22.35 8.47
CA GLU A 58 -21.94 23.39 7.50
C GLU A 58 -22.74 24.52 8.15
N TYR A 59 -23.73 24.19 8.98
CA TYR A 59 -24.50 25.16 9.76
C TYR A 59 -23.60 25.95 10.71
N LEU A 60 -22.77 25.27 11.52
CA LEU A 60 -21.87 25.91 12.48
C LEU A 60 -20.86 26.85 11.80
N LEU A 61 -20.34 26.47 10.63
CA LEU A 61 -19.50 27.36 9.82
C LEU A 61 -20.22 28.62 9.37
N ALA A 62 -21.49 28.51 9.00
CA ALA A 62 -22.30 29.66 8.62
C ALA A 62 -22.56 30.60 9.81
N GLN A 63 -22.59 30.06 11.03
CA GLN A 63 -22.70 30.83 12.26
C GLN A 63 -21.35 31.36 12.78
N GLY A 64 -20.23 31.05 12.13
CA GLY A 64 -18.89 31.45 12.54
C GLY A 64 -18.27 30.59 13.64
N GLU A 65 -18.89 29.46 13.99
CA GLU A 65 -18.44 28.54 15.05
C GLU A 65 -17.45 27.49 14.47
N ALA A 66 -16.29 27.95 14.06
CA ALA A 66 -15.31 27.13 13.34
C ALA A 66 -14.78 25.91 14.16
N GLU A 67 -14.58 26.06 15.48
CA GLU A 67 -14.12 24.97 16.35
C GLU A 67 -15.15 23.83 16.41
N ASN A 68 -16.40 24.16 16.67
CA ASN A 68 -17.49 23.19 16.73
C ASN A 68 -17.73 22.54 15.35
N ALA A 69 -17.59 23.32 14.29
CA ALA A 69 -17.66 22.82 12.92
C ALA A 69 -16.54 21.81 12.60
N ALA A 70 -15.31 22.09 13.02
CA ALA A 70 -14.19 21.17 12.88
C ALA A 70 -14.44 19.84 13.62
N LEU A 71 -14.92 19.90 14.87
CA LEU A 71 -15.25 18.70 15.66
C LEU A 71 -16.34 17.84 14.98
N CYS A 72 -17.38 18.46 14.44
CA CYS A 72 -18.41 17.74 13.68
C CYS A 72 -17.83 17.13 12.40
N GLY A 73 -17.04 17.91 11.64
CA GLY A 73 -16.38 17.43 10.44
C GLY A 73 -15.41 16.28 10.70
N GLU A 74 -14.64 16.33 11.78
CA GLU A 74 -13.70 15.25 12.17
C GLU A 74 -14.43 13.97 12.60
N ARG A 75 -15.59 14.07 13.25
CA ARG A 75 -16.45 12.90 13.51
C ARG A 75 -16.98 12.29 12.22
N ALA A 76 -17.47 13.15 11.31
CA ALA A 76 -17.91 12.71 9.99
C ALA A 76 -16.78 12.07 9.19
N PHE A 77 -15.57 12.64 9.23
CA PHE A 77 -14.39 12.13 8.55
C PHE A 77 -14.01 10.72 9.04
N ARG A 78 -14.08 10.46 10.34
CA ARG A 78 -13.81 9.12 10.89
C ARG A 78 -14.75 8.03 10.38
N SER A 79 -15.99 8.38 10.08
CA SER A 79 -16.99 7.42 9.58
C SER A 79 -17.15 7.44 8.08
N ARG A 80 -16.77 8.54 7.40
CA ARG A 80 -16.84 8.73 5.95
C ARG A 80 -15.61 9.48 5.43
N PRO A 81 -14.44 8.83 5.44
CA PRO A 81 -13.19 9.48 5.06
C PRO A 81 -13.12 9.86 3.57
N VAL A 82 -13.95 9.27 2.70
CA VAL A 82 -14.01 9.54 1.25
C VAL A 82 -15.21 10.43 0.86
N GLU A 83 -15.72 11.22 1.77
CA GLU A 83 -16.85 12.11 1.47
C GLU A 83 -16.37 13.52 1.11
N PRO A 84 -16.51 13.98 -0.15
CA PRO A 84 -16.02 15.30 -0.56
C PRO A 84 -16.60 16.47 0.20
N ARG A 85 -17.81 16.34 0.72
CA ARG A 85 -18.44 17.37 1.56
C ARG A 85 -17.72 17.50 2.90
N VAL A 86 -17.28 16.38 3.49
CA VAL A 86 -16.45 16.38 4.70
C VAL A 86 -15.15 17.14 4.46
N TRP A 87 -14.46 16.84 3.35
CA TRP A 87 -13.20 17.53 3.05
C TRP A 87 -13.39 19.04 2.86
N ARG A 88 -14.48 19.44 2.17
CA ARG A 88 -14.78 20.86 1.96
C ARG A 88 -15.13 21.59 3.25
N VAL A 89 -15.91 20.97 4.13
CA VAL A 89 -16.28 21.59 5.40
C VAL A 89 -15.08 21.66 6.34
N LEU A 90 -14.25 20.62 6.41
CA LEU A 90 -13.01 20.63 7.19
C LEU A 90 -12.01 21.65 6.66
N ALA A 91 -11.83 21.75 5.33
CA ALA A 91 -10.96 22.76 4.73
C ALA A 91 -11.35 24.17 5.15
N ARG A 92 -12.65 24.48 5.17
CA ARG A 92 -13.16 25.78 5.60
C ARG A 92 -13.01 26.00 7.10
N ALA A 93 -13.32 25.00 7.91
CA ALA A 93 -13.20 25.09 9.36
C ALA A 93 -11.73 25.27 9.78
N TYR A 94 -10.81 24.47 9.23
CA TYR A 94 -9.40 24.59 9.52
C TYR A 94 -8.81 25.93 9.05
N ALA A 95 -9.23 26.44 7.88
CA ALA A 95 -8.81 27.76 7.43
C ALA A 95 -9.28 28.86 8.39
N ALA A 96 -10.52 28.80 8.86
CA ALA A 96 -11.05 29.75 9.84
C ALA A 96 -10.32 29.70 11.20
N LEU A 97 -9.79 28.54 11.57
CA LEU A 97 -8.98 28.32 12.78
C LEU A 97 -7.49 28.64 12.59
N GLY A 98 -7.07 29.10 11.40
CA GLY A 98 -5.65 29.32 11.11
C GLY A 98 -4.81 28.04 10.90
N ARG A 99 -5.45 26.88 10.87
CA ARG A 99 -4.82 25.57 10.59
C ARG A 99 -4.64 25.38 9.08
N TYR A 100 -3.84 26.24 8.44
CA TYR A 100 -3.78 26.33 6.98
C TYR A 100 -3.22 25.09 6.31
N ALA A 101 -2.26 24.40 6.95
CA ALA A 101 -1.71 23.16 6.43
C ALA A 101 -2.79 22.06 6.33
N ASP A 102 -3.58 21.89 7.36
CA ASP A 102 -4.67 20.91 7.40
C ASP A 102 -5.77 21.28 6.39
N ALA A 103 -6.09 22.56 6.27
CA ALA A 103 -7.03 23.06 5.29
C ALA A 103 -6.58 22.75 3.85
N LEU A 104 -5.30 22.96 3.54
CA LEU A 104 -4.73 22.70 2.23
C LEU A 104 -4.75 21.21 1.87
N VAL A 105 -4.44 20.33 2.83
CA VAL A 105 -4.52 18.87 2.63
C VAL A 105 -5.95 18.43 2.30
N MET A 106 -6.95 18.95 3.00
CA MET A 106 -8.36 18.65 2.72
C MET A 106 -8.81 19.21 1.36
N GLN A 107 -8.33 20.38 0.97
CA GLN A 107 -8.56 20.95 -0.36
C GLN A 107 -7.90 20.07 -1.45
N GLY A 108 -6.69 19.60 -1.22
CA GLY A 108 -5.98 18.70 -2.12
C GLY A 108 -6.75 17.40 -2.39
N ARG A 109 -7.27 16.77 -1.32
CA ARG A 109 -8.14 15.58 -1.45
C ARG A 109 -9.38 15.86 -2.31
N ALA A 110 -10.04 16.97 -2.07
CA ALA A 110 -11.21 17.36 -2.84
C ALA A 110 -10.86 17.69 -4.30
N ALA A 111 -9.79 18.44 -4.54
CA ALA A 111 -9.31 18.82 -5.87
C ALA A 111 -8.96 17.57 -6.70
N LYS A 112 -8.26 16.61 -6.11
CA LYS A 112 -7.91 15.35 -6.77
C LYS A 112 -9.14 14.59 -7.25
N LEU A 113 -10.16 14.44 -6.40
CA LEU A 113 -11.35 13.69 -6.76
C LEU A 113 -12.22 14.42 -7.80
N THR A 114 -12.30 15.73 -7.72
CA THR A 114 -13.17 16.54 -8.59
C THR A 114 -12.48 17.04 -9.86
N GLY A 115 -11.15 16.87 -9.97
CA GLY A 115 -10.35 17.40 -11.08
C GLY A 115 -10.25 18.95 -11.09
N HIS A 116 -10.70 19.62 -10.03
CA HIS A 116 -10.60 21.07 -9.96
C HIS A 116 -9.16 21.49 -9.60
N PRO A 117 -8.68 22.61 -10.14
CA PRO A 117 -7.37 23.13 -9.78
C PRO A 117 -7.28 23.38 -8.27
N LEU A 118 -6.16 23.01 -7.68
CA LEU A 118 -5.86 23.37 -6.31
C LEU A 118 -5.53 24.87 -6.26
N THR A 119 -6.30 25.61 -5.50
CA THR A 119 -6.07 27.03 -5.23
C THR A 119 -5.85 27.24 -3.75
N THR A 120 -4.97 28.14 -3.40
CA THR A 120 -4.73 28.46 -1.97
C THR A 120 -4.75 29.97 -1.76
N ASN A 121 -5.35 30.35 -0.65
CA ASN A 121 -5.22 31.70 -0.09
C ASN A 121 -4.12 31.74 0.99
N CYS A 122 -3.36 30.65 1.13
CA CYS A 122 -2.27 30.56 2.09
C CYS A 122 -1.12 31.48 1.69
N LEU A 123 -0.53 32.12 2.67
CA LEU A 123 0.72 32.87 2.45
C LEU A 123 1.82 31.91 1.99
N PRO A 124 2.60 32.25 0.95
CA PRO A 124 3.69 31.38 0.48
C PRO A 124 4.67 30.92 1.57
N ALA A 125 4.87 31.72 2.60
CA ALA A 125 5.73 31.40 3.74
C ALA A 125 5.22 30.18 4.58
N LEU A 126 3.95 29.84 4.46
CA LEU A 126 3.35 28.67 5.14
C LEU A 126 3.44 27.38 4.32
N LEU A 127 3.86 27.47 3.07
CA LEU A 127 4.06 26.33 2.17
C LEU A 127 5.45 25.75 2.36
N THR A 128 5.69 25.21 3.55
CA THR A 128 6.95 24.52 3.89
C THR A 128 7.06 23.17 3.21
N GLY A 129 8.28 22.58 3.24
CA GLY A 129 8.48 21.23 2.72
C GLY A 129 7.52 20.20 3.33
N GLU A 130 7.32 20.23 4.65
CA GLU A 130 6.39 19.34 5.36
C GLU A 130 4.95 19.47 4.83
N VAL A 131 4.46 20.70 4.64
CA VAL A 131 3.11 20.93 4.12
C VAL A 131 2.97 20.41 2.70
N LEU A 132 3.98 20.64 1.86
CA LEU A 132 4.00 20.16 0.48
C LEU A 132 4.13 18.62 0.42
N ASP A 133 4.85 17.99 1.33
CA ASP A 133 4.95 16.54 1.43
C ASP A 133 3.59 15.93 1.84
N ARG A 134 2.91 16.48 2.83
CA ARG A 134 1.54 16.09 3.20
C ARG A 134 0.54 16.28 2.05
N LEU A 135 0.67 17.36 1.32
CA LEU A 135 -0.15 17.63 0.14
C LEU A 135 0.16 16.63 -0.99
N SER A 136 1.42 16.25 -1.16
CA SER A 136 1.84 15.24 -2.13
C SER A 136 1.18 13.90 -1.85
N VAL A 137 1.13 13.47 -0.59
CA VAL A 137 0.39 12.26 -0.16
C VAL A 137 -1.11 12.39 -0.45
N ALA A 138 -1.71 13.53 -0.13
CA ALA A 138 -3.15 13.78 -0.33
C ALA A 138 -3.54 13.80 -1.82
N MET A 139 -2.67 14.27 -2.69
CA MET A 139 -2.88 14.41 -4.12
C MET A 139 -2.20 13.32 -4.96
N GLY A 140 -1.28 12.58 -4.38
CA GLY A 140 -0.59 11.48 -5.04
C GLY A 140 -1.57 10.44 -5.56
N LYS A 141 -1.28 9.87 -6.72
CA LYS A 141 -1.86 8.58 -7.08
C LYS A 141 -1.08 7.55 -6.27
N PRO A 142 -1.71 6.66 -5.54
CA PRO A 142 -1.10 5.36 -5.32
C PRO A 142 -0.98 4.77 -6.71
N SER A 143 0.16 4.90 -7.34
CA SER A 143 0.36 4.28 -8.62
C SER A 143 0.83 2.86 -8.39
N TYR A 144 0.60 2.04 -9.39
CA TYR A 144 1.16 0.72 -9.49
C TYR A 144 2.71 0.72 -9.53
N ALA A 145 3.33 1.88 -9.69
CA ALA A 145 4.75 2.07 -9.49
C ALA A 145 4.98 2.71 -8.11
N PRO A 146 5.71 2.07 -7.19
CA PRO A 146 5.98 2.60 -5.86
C PRO A 146 6.70 3.95 -5.88
N MET A 147 7.06 4.39 -7.07
CA MET A 147 7.88 5.53 -7.38
C MET A 147 7.11 6.74 -7.90
N ALA A 148 5.85 6.58 -8.26
CA ALA A 148 5.12 7.64 -8.92
C ALA A 148 4.23 8.44 -7.97
N LEU A 149 4.69 8.70 -6.78
CA LEU A 149 4.14 9.79 -5.99
C LEU A 149 4.53 11.11 -6.63
N SER A 150 3.52 11.87 -7.03
CA SER A 150 3.74 13.23 -7.50
C SER A 150 4.15 14.11 -6.32
N ARG A 151 5.35 14.66 -6.36
CA ARG A 151 5.76 15.66 -5.38
C ARG A 151 5.18 17.01 -5.75
N MET A 152 4.38 17.55 -4.84
CA MET A 152 3.84 18.88 -4.98
C MET A 152 4.91 19.92 -4.66
N SER A 153 4.99 20.93 -5.50
CA SER A 153 5.78 22.13 -5.28
C SER A 153 4.92 23.37 -5.52
N TYR A 154 5.31 24.48 -4.93
CA TYR A 154 4.62 25.74 -5.11
C TYR A 154 5.60 26.82 -5.56
N ASP A 155 5.25 27.53 -6.61
CA ASP A 155 5.92 28.73 -7.07
C ASP A 155 4.92 29.89 -7.10
N ALA A 156 5.33 31.08 -6.67
CA ALA A 156 4.44 32.23 -6.57
C ALA A 156 3.85 32.68 -7.93
N ALA A 157 4.56 32.41 -9.03
CA ALA A 157 4.13 32.76 -10.38
C ALA A 157 3.39 31.60 -11.08
N ALA A 158 3.85 30.36 -10.88
CA ALA A 158 3.29 29.18 -11.53
C ALA A 158 2.20 28.46 -10.69
N GLY A 159 2.07 28.80 -9.40
CA GLY A 159 1.16 28.11 -8.48
C GLY A 159 1.67 26.72 -8.08
N PHE A 160 0.73 25.80 -7.81
CA PHE A 160 1.06 24.41 -7.50
C PHE A 160 1.42 23.65 -8.77
N THR A 161 2.56 22.95 -8.71
CA THR A 161 3.01 22.04 -9.75
C THR A 161 3.26 20.66 -9.14
N ALA A 162 2.95 19.60 -9.90
CA ALA A 162 3.24 18.23 -9.52
C ALA A 162 4.43 17.75 -10.34
N ARG A 163 5.46 17.25 -9.66
CA ARG A 163 6.58 16.57 -10.28
C ARG A 163 6.52 15.10 -9.89
N GLU A 164 6.55 14.22 -10.87
CA GLU A 164 6.67 12.80 -10.61
C GLU A 164 8.03 12.49 -9.98
N GLY A 165 8.03 11.74 -8.90
CA GLY A 165 9.24 11.33 -8.23
C GLY A 165 9.85 10.11 -8.88
N VAL A 166 11.16 10.00 -8.72
CA VAL A 166 11.93 8.87 -9.23
C VAL A 166 12.07 7.77 -8.18
N PHE A 167 11.96 8.11 -6.89
CA PHE A 167 12.11 7.18 -5.77
C PHE A 167 11.01 7.33 -4.73
N ALA A 168 10.36 6.23 -4.34
CA ALA A 168 9.44 6.23 -3.21
C ALA A 168 10.09 6.77 -1.94
N GLY A 169 11.36 6.42 -1.70
CA GLY A 169 12.13 6.91 -0.56
C GLY A 169 12.37 8.43 -0.56
N GLU A 170 12.26 9.12 -1.69
CA GLU A 170 12.30 10.59 -1.72
C GLU A 170 11.05 11.22 -1.09
N PHE A 171 9.94 10.51 -1.09
CA PHE A 171 8.64 11.00 -0.65
C PHE A 171 8.16 10.39 0.66
N LEU A 172 8.77 9.29 1.09
CA LEU A 172 8.53 8.77 2.42
C LEU A 172 9.17 9.75 3.42
N PRO A 173 8.40 10.27 4.37
CA PRO A 173 8.94 11.20 5.34
C PRO A 173 10.06 10.51 6.11
N GLN A 174 11.29 10.95 5.90
CA GLN A 174 12.46 10.39 6.57
C GLN A 174 12.57 10.85 8.02
N GLU A 175 11.87 11.89 8.39
CA GLU A 175 11.95 12.54 9.70
C GLU A 175 10.63 13.18 10.09
N THR A 176 9.62 12.41 10.39
CA THR A 176 8.47 12.97 11.07
C THR A 176 8.30 12.28 12.41
N ASP A 177 8.10 13.04 13.46
CA ASP A 177 7.70 12.51 14.77
C ASP A 177 6.25 11.96 14.73
N ILE A 178 5.57 12.13 13.61
CA ILE A 178 4.15 11.82 13.45
C ILE A 178 3.91 10.32 13.29
N HIS A 179 4.80 9.60 12.58
CA HIS A 179 4.69 8.15 12.36
C HIS A 179 6.06 7.43 12.34
N PRO A 180 6.86 7.47 13.42
CA PRO A 180 8.03 6.61 13.49
C PRO A 180 7.60 5.17 13.80
N PRO A 181 8.29 4.17 13.25
CA PRO A 181 9.37 4.20 12.28
C PRO A 181 8.86 4.27 10.85
N TYR A 182 9.68 4.80 9.93
CA TYR A 182 9.34 4.84 8.50
C TYR A 182 10.07 3.79 7.70
N TYR A 183 9.56 3.59 6.48
CA TYR A 183 10.26 2.82 5.48
C TYR A 183 11.32 3.70 4.81
N VAL A 184 12.50 3.14 4.66
CA VAL A 184 13.61 3.75 3.92
C VAL A 184 13.82 2.93 2.67
N ALA A 185 13.72 3.56 1.51
CA ALA A 185 13.97 2.90 0.25
C ALA A 185 15.45 2.54 0.11
N THR A 186 15.70 1.31 -0.29
CA THR A 186 17.01 0.83 -0.67
C THR A 186 16.86 -0.20 -1.80
N TYR A 187 17.97 -0.57 -2.43
CA TYR A 187 17.96 -1.56 -3.49
C TYR A 187 18.42 -2.91 -2.96
N THR A 188 17.69 -3.98 -3.30
CA THR A 188 18.02 -5.34 -2.88
C THR A 188 19.22 -5.92 -3.60
N GLU A 189 19.48 -5.52 -4.82
CA GLU A 189 20.43 -6.18 -5.70
C GLU A 189 21.43 -5.19 -6.29
N GLN A 190 22.61 -5.16 -5.67
CA GLN A 190 23.71 -4.31 -6.12
C GLN A 190 24.12 -4.57 -7.58
N GLU A 191 24.04 -5.81 -8.02
CA GLU A 191 24.36 -6.16 -9.40
C GLU A 191 23.38 -5.55 -10.39
N GLN A 192 22.11 -5.55 -10.06
CA GLN A 192 21.09 -4.87 -10.87
C GLN A 192 21.25 -3.35 -10.83
N GLN A 193 21.62 -2.78 -9.69
CA GLN A 193 21.96 -1.35 -9.60
C GLN A 193 23.13 -1.01 -10.53
N GLY A 194 24.21 -1.78 -10.49
CA GLY A 194 25.38 -1.58 -11.34
C GLY A 194 25.05 -1.64 -12.81
N ASN A 195 24.32 -2.66 -13.21
CA ASN A 195 23.89 -2.86 -14.59
C ASN A 195 22.94 -1.76 -15.07
N LYS A 196 22.08 -1.27 -14.22
CA LYS A 196 21.16 -0.20 -14.56
C LYS A 196 21.81 1.17 -14.56
N ALA A 197 22.72 1.47 -13.65
CA ALA A 197 23.50 2.68 -13.72
C ALA A 197 24.26 2.75 -15.05
N TRP A 198 24.79 1.63 -15.50
CA TRP A 198 25.44 1.53 -16.82
C TRP A 198 24.41 1.70 -17.97
N LEU A 199 23.27 1.07 -17.89
CA LEU A 199 22.20 1.19 -18.88
C LEU A 199 21.64 2.62 -18.95
N LEU A 200 21.42 3.25 -17.81
CA LEU A 200 21.00 4.65 -17.73
C LEU A 200 22.06 5.58 -18.32
N HIS A 201 23.34 5.39 -18.04
CA HIS A 201 24.41 6.16 -18.66
C HIS A 201 24.45 6.02 -20.18
N THR A 202 24.22 4.83 -20.66
CA THR A 202 24.17 4.55 -22.12
C THR A 202 22.93 5.16 -22.76
N ILE A 203 21.87 5.32 -22.01
CA ILE A 203 20.56 5.82 -22.48
C ILE A 203 20.41 7.32 -22.31
N GLU A 204 21.08 7.95 -21.34
CA GLU A 204 21.12 9.41 -21.18
C GLU A 204 21.68 10.11 -22.41
N ASP A 205 22.57 9.45 -23.16
CA ASP A 205 23.06 9.94 -24.45
C ASP A 205 22.04 9.78 -25.60
N ALA A 206 20.97 9.01 -25.40
CA ALA A 206 19.89 8.81 -26.35
C ALA A 206 18.65 9.57 -25.90
N LYS A 207 18.44 10.78 -26.44
CA LYS A 207 17.29 11.64 -26.13
C LYS A 207 15.96 10.88 -26.09
N GLY A 208 15.27 10.92 -24.94
CA GLY A 208 13.90 10.40 -24.76
C GLY A 208 13.79 8.98 -24.23
N PHE A 209 14.88 8.28 -23.97
CA PHE A 209 14.86 6.92 -23.43
C PHE A 209 14.88 6.89 -21.88
N ALA A 210 15.47 7.89 -21.26
CA ALA A 210 15.61 7.95 -19.79
C ALA A 210 14.26 8.02 -19.06
N GLU A 211 13.26 8.64 -19.68
CA GLU A 211 11.91 8.77 -19.11
C GLU A 211 11.17 7.43 -19.01
N ASN A 212 11.54 6.44 -19.81
CA ASN A 212 10.86 5.14 -19.88
C ASN A 212 11.56 4.03 -19.09
N VAL A 213 12.76 4.27 -18.56
CA VAL A 213 13.54 3.25 -17.85
C VAL A 213 13.38 3.34 -16.32
N GLY A 214 12.75 4.39 -15.84
CA GLY A 214 12.61 4.70 -14.40
C GLY A 214 11.78 3.71 -13.58
N GLY A 215 11.10 2.78 -14.19
CA GLY A 215 10.15 1.92 -13.51
C GLY A 215 10.55 0.46 -13.31
N GLU A 216 11.74 0.03 -13.70
CA GLU A 216 12.07 -1.41 -13.76
C GLU A 216 12.83 -1.98 -12.54
N PHE A 217 13.00 -1.24 -11.46
CA PHE A 217 13.69 -1.74 -10.26
C PHE A 217 12.72 -2.29 -9.22
N VAL A 218 13.07 -3.40 -8.64
CA VAL A 218 12.47 -3.88 -7.41
C VAL A 218 13.13 -3.19 -6.23
N TYR A 219 12.33 -2.65 -5.34
CA TYR A 219 12.78 -1.87 -4.19
C TYR A 219 12.63 -2.67 -2.91
N ASP A 220 13.68 -2.61 -2.08
CA ASP A 220 13.60 -2.98 -0.67
C ASP A 220 13.35 -1.74 0.18
N LEU A 221 12.32 -1.81 0.99
CA LEU A 221 11.96 -0.79 1.96
C LEU A 221 12.03 -1.40 3.34
N ILE A 222 12.93 -0.90 4.17
CA ILE A 222 13.09 -1.35 5.55
C ILE A 222 12.41 -0.36 6.48
N ARG A 223 11.60 -0.86 7.39
CA ARG A 223 11.07 -0.06 8.48
C ARG A 223 12.18 0.27 9.45
N ALA A 224 12.52 1.54 9.59
CA ALA A 224 13.65 1.98 10.40
C ALA A 224 13.32 3.28 11.14
N ARG A 225 14.06 3.52 12.21
CA ARG A 225 14.07 4.78 12.95
C ARG A 225 15.43 5.46 12.81
N ARG A 226 15.45 6.77 12.84
CA ARG A 226 16.69 7.54 12.84
C ARG A 226 17.33 7.56 14.21
N ALA A 227 18.61 7.22 14.28
CA ALA A 227 19.46 7.42 15.44
C ALA A 227 20.33 8.67 15.20
N PRO A 228 20.34 9.68 16.09
CA PRO A 228 21.02 10.95 15.84
C PRO A 228 22.56 10.89 16.00
N GLY A 229 23.14 9.72 15.94
CA GLY A 229 24.59 9.46 16.05
C GLY A 229 24.92 8.33 17.03
N ARG A 230 23.96 7.86 17.81
CA ARG A 230 24.15 6.72 18.72
C ARG A 230 22.87 5.91 18.88
N ALA A 231 23.03 4.59 18.93
CA ALA A 231 21.98 3.66 19.32
C ALA A 231 22.55 2.57 20.22
N GLU A 232 21.76 2.06 21.14
CA GLU A 232 22.12 0.96 22.01
C GLU A 232 21.12 -0.17 21.86
N ILE A 233 21.62 -1.37 21.59
CA ILE A 233 20.85 -2.60 21.45
C ILE A 233 21.12 -3.46 22.66
N THR A 234 20.13 -3.64 23.50
CA THR A 234 20.19 -4.48 24.67
C THR A 234 19.52 -5.81 24.37
N LEU A 235 20.22 -6.90 24.59
CA LEU A 235 19.72 -8.25 24.41
C LEU A 235 19.47 -8.91 25.78
N ALA A 236 18.43 -9.72 25.88
CA ALA A 236 18.25 -10.60 27.03
C ALA A 236 19.33 -11.69 27.02
N ALA A 237 19.57 -12.33 28.16
CA ALA A 237 20.54 -13.41 28.25
C ALA A 237 20.19 -14.57 27.29
N GLY A 238 21.12 -14.88 26.39
CA GLY A 238 20.95 -15.90 25.36
C GLY A 238 20.06 -15.47 24.16
N GLN A 239 19.63 -14.22 24.13
CA GLN A 239 18.92 -13.67 22.96
C GLN A 239 19.91 -13.36 21.85
N GLU A 240 19.49 -13.65 20.63
CA GLU A 240 20.19 -13.30 19.41
C GLU A 240 19.22 -12.58 18.48
N VAL A 241 19.73 -11.56 17.77
CA VAL A 241 18.94 -10.80 16.81
C VAL A 241 19.74 -10.51 15.54
N VAL A 242 19.04 -10.36 14.44
CA VAL A 242 19.57 -9.76 13.22
C VAL A 242 19.06 -8.32 13.13
N LEU A 243 19.97 -7.35 13.11
CA LEU A 243 19.68 -5.91 13.13
C LEU A 243 19.98 -5.28 11.78
N PRO A 244 18.97 -4.75 11.07
CA PRO A 244 19.20 -3.92 9.89
C PRO A 244 19.72 -2.53 10.27
N VAL A 245 20.77 -2.05 9.63
CA VAL A 245 21.32 -0.69 9.82
C VAL A 245 21.67 -0.09 8.47
N LEU A 246 21.29 1.18 8.26
CA LEU A 246 21.57 1.91 7.03
C LEU A 246 22.27 3.24 7.34
N GLY A 247 23.16 3.66 6.44
CA GLY A 247 23.70 5.01 6.43
C GLY A 247 22.70 6.02 5.87
N VAL A 248 22.94 7.30 6.10
CA VAL A 248 22.21 8.43 5.49
C VAL A 248 23.08 9.24 4.56
N GLN A 249 24.39 8.97 4.56
CA GLN A 249 25.37 9.66 3.72
C GLN A 249 26.34 8.67 3.07
N GLY A 250 26.88 9.05 1.92
CA GLY A 250 27.97 8.31 1.28
C GLY A 250 29.23 8.31 2.16
N PHE A 251 29.93 7.18 2.18
CA PHE A 251 31.18 6.98 2.96
C PHE A 251 31.03 7.11 4.48
N GLN A 252 29.83 6.98 5.01
CA GLN A 252 29.59 6.99 6.44
C GLN A 252 30.24 5.77 7.12
N ARG A 253 30.72 5.93 8.34
CA ARG A 253 31.25 4.84 9.15
C ARG A 253 30.40 4.64 10.38
N LEU A 254 30.17 3.39 10.70
CA LEU A 254 29.53 2.94 11.93
C LEU A 254 30.59 2.34 12.83
N HIS A 255 30.74 2.89 14.01
CA HIS A 255 31.52 2.30 15.09
C HIS A 255 30.64 1.37 15.89
N MET A 256 31.04 0.10 15.98
CA MET A 256 30.31 -0.94 16.72
C MET A 256 31.14 -1.37 17.90
N LYS A 257 30.54 -1.36 19.09
CA LYS A 257 31.16 -1.81 20.33
C LYS A 257 30.27 -2.80 21.04
N THR A 258 30.81 -3.99 21.29
CA THR A 258 30.24 -5.05 22.13
C THR A 258 31.16 -5.30 23.33
N ASP A 259 30.83 -6.26 24.16
CA ASP A 259 31.73 -6.67 25.26
C ASP A 259 33.00 -7.37 24.73
N SER A 260 32.93 -8.02 23.57
CA SER A 260 34.02 -8.80 22.98
C SER A 260 34.71 -8.13 21.79
N LEU A 261 34.09 -7.14 21.14
CA LEU A 261 34.57 -6.55 19.87
C LEU A 261 34.36 -5.03 19.84
N GLU A 262 35.34 -4.32 19.30
CA GLU A 262 35.23 -2.89 18.97
C GLU A 262 35.83 -2.65 17.59
N LYS A 263 34.99 -2.29 16.60
CA LYS A 263 35.38 -2.13 15.20
C LYS A 263 34.50 -1.13 14.46
N ASP A 264 35.07 -0.57 13.39
CA ASP A 264 34.37 0.26 12.44
C ASP A 264 33.99 -0.53 11.20
N THR A 265 32.80 -0.24 10.66
CA THR A 265 32.32 -0.74 9.38
C THR A 265 31.76 0.40 8.52
N PRO A 266 31.90 0.34 7.20
CA PRO A 266 31.24 1.32 6.33
C PRO A 266 29.73 1.11 6.32
N LEU A 267 28.97 2.20 6.21
CA LEU A 267 27.54 2.21 5.92
C LEU A 267 27.26 2.86 4.57
N SER A 268 26.28 2.33 3.88
CA SER A 268 25.76 2.90 2.64
C SER A 268 24.33 3.39 2.84
N PRO A 269 23.91 4.51 2.25
CA PRO A 269 22.53 4.94 2.23
C PRO A 269 21.66 4.11 1.27
N ALA A 270 22.27 3.36 0.37
CA ALA A 270 21.57 2.60 -0.68
C ALA A 270 21.39 1.10 -0.35
N THR A 271 22.08 0.61 0.67
CA THR A 271 22.07 -0.83 0.98
C THR A 271 22.06 -1.03 2.50
N PRO A 272 21.07 -1.76 3.04
CA PRO A 272 21.06 -2.11 4.45
C PRO A 272 22.19 -3.10 4.75
N ASN A 273 22.78 -2.96 5.92
CA ASN A 273 23.64 -3.96 6.51
C ASN A 273 22.85 -4.71 7.56
N PHE A 274 22.92 -6.03 7.55
CA PHE A 274 22.27 -6.89 8.53
C PHE A 274 23.34 -7.46 9.46
N PHE A 275 23.32 -7.04 10.72
CA PHE A 275 24.29 -7.49 11.74
C PHE A 275 23.63 -8.50 12.67
N ARG A 276 24.22 -9.69 12.77
CA ARG A 276 23.81 -10.70 13.73
C ARG A 276 24.47 -10.39 15.09
N LEU A 277 23.68 -10.08 16.09
CA LEU A 277 24.12 -9.63 17.41
C LEU A 277 23.76 -10.68 18.46
N THR A 278 24.76 -11.05 19.25
CA THR A 278 24.66 -12.03 20.35
C THR A 278 24.94 -11.41 21.72
N GLU A 279 25.35 -10.15 21.74
CA GLU A 279 25.72 -9.41 22.93
C GLU A 279 25.17 -7.98 22.86
N ARG A 280 25.12 -7.31 24.01
CA ARG A 280 24.82 -5.89 24.07
C ARG A 280 25.75 -5.13 23.11
N THR A 281 25.17 -4.34 22.25
CA THR A 281 25.90 -3.63 21.21
C THR A 281 25.59 -2.15 21.24
N THR A 282 26.64 -1.32 21.30
CA THR A 282 26.55 0.12 21.09
C THR A 282 26.96 0.43 19.66
N LEU A 283 26.12 1.18 18.96
CA LEU A 283 26.34 1.69 17.62
C LEU A 283 26.57 3.20 17.73
N SER A 284 27.60 3.73 17.09
CA SER A 284 27.83 5.16 17.02
C SER A 284 28.42 5.58 15.67
N SER A 285 28.13 6.80 15.26
CA SER A 285 28.62 7.39 14.01
C SER A 285 28.67 8.91 14.15
N ASP A 286 29.54 9.56 13.37
CA ASP A 286 29.63 11.03 13.32
C ASP A 286 28.38 11.68 12.72
N HIS A 287 27.55 10.88 12.04
CA HIS A 287 26.30 11.30 11.43
C HIS A 287 25.14 10.44 11.94
N ALA A 288 23.93 10.94 11.78
CA ALA A 288 22.74 10.14 12.00
C ALA A 288 22.76 8.89 11.09
N PHE A 289 22.14 7.81 11.56
CA PHE A 289 21.98 6.57 10.81
C PHE A 289 20.62 5.95 11.13
N LEU A 290 20.22 4.97 10.32
CA LEU A 290 18.91 4.35 10.42
C LEU A 290 19.06 2.96 11.04
N VAL A 291 18.20 2.65 11.98
CA VAL A 291 18.16 1.37 12.70
C VAL A 291 16.83 0.71 12.46
N GLY A 292 16.86 -0.44 11.80
CA GLY A 292 15.67 -1.24 11.52
C GLY A 292 15.14 -1.98 12.74
N THR A 293 14.00 -2.63 12.58
CA THR A 293 13.43 -3.51 13.59
C THR A 293 14.33 -4.73 13.76
N PRO A 294 14.78 -5.07 15.00
CA PRO A 294 15.55 -6.28 15.23
C PRO A 294 14.72 -7.53 14.93
N ILE A 295 15.26 -8.46 14.17
CA ILE A 295 14.68 -9.77 13.90
C ILE A 295 15.18 -10.73 14.98
N SER A 296 14.30 -11.25 15.82
CA SER A 296 14.66 -12.25 16.84
C SER A 296 15.02 -13.58 16.19
N VAL A 297 16.18 -14.11 16.55
CA VAL A 297 16.62 -15.45 16.16
C VAL A 297 16.15 -16.47 17.18
N GLY A 298 15.57 -17.55 16.70
CA GLY A 298 14.99 -18.63 17.51
C GLY A 298 13.48 -18.77 17.28
N HIS A 299 13.03 -20.03 17.30
CA HIS A 299 11.62 -20.36 17.14
C HIS A 299 10.89 -20.31 18.48
N SER A 300 9.68 -19.74 18.45
CA SER A 300 8.80 -19.73 19.62
C SER A 300 7.92 -20.98 19.65
N PRO A 301 7.81 -21.69 20.79
CA PRO A 301 6.92 -22.83 20.90
C PRO A 301 5.41 -22.45 20.88
N GLN A 302 5.09 -21.16 20.98
CA GLN A 302 3.70 -20.66 21.00
C GLN A 302 3.14 -20.37 19.61
N ARG A 303 3.95 -20.44 18.55
CA ARG A 303 3.53 -20.11 17.19
C ARG A 303 4.24 -20.98 16.16
N ARG A 304 3.68 -21.04 14.96
CA ARG A 304 4.33 -21.72 13.84
C ARG A 304 5.53 -20.91 13.37
N PRO A 305 6.66 -21.53 13.02
CA PRO A 305 7.81 -20.84 12.44
C PRO A 305 7.52 -20.03 11.18
N LEU A 306 6.54 -20.46 10.37
CA LEU A 306 6.22 -19.79 9.12
C LEU A 306 4.71 -19.64 8.89
N VAL A 307 4.28 -18.42 8.64
CA VAL A 307 2.96 -18.11 8.08
C VAL A 307 3.17 -17.44 6.72
N LEU A 308 2.60 -18.03 5.69
CA LEU A 308 2.79 -17.60 4.31
C LEU A 308 1.43 -17.34 3.65
N ASN A 309 1.17 -16.08 3.32
CA ASN A 309 0.01 -15.64 2.58
C ASN A 309 0.40 -15.42 1.12
N LEU A 310 -0.21 -16.17 0.21
CA LEU A 310 0.02 -16.12 -1.22
C LEU A 310 -1.21 -15.52 -1.90
N LEU A 311 -1.11 -14.33 -2.40
CA LEU A 311 -2.13 -13.69 -3.23
C LEU A 311 -1.73 -13.87 -4.70
N ALA A 312 -2.49 -14.67 -5.44
CA ALA A 312 -2.40 -14.74 -6.89
C ALA A 312 -3.47 -13.81 -7.47
N ASP A 313 -3.03 -12.62 -7.88
CA ASP A 313 -3.92 -11.56 -8.37
C ASP A 313 -4.80 -12.08 -9.50
N ALA A 314 -6.10 -11.79 -9.37
CA ALA A 314 -7.09 -12.08 -10.39
C ALA A 314 -7.19 -13.57 -10.84
N LEU A 315 -6.83 -14.53 -10.00
CA LEU A 315 -6.96 -15.95 -10.28
C LEU A 315 -8.39 -16.45 -10.00
N PRO A 316 -9.28 -16.63 -11.01
CA PRO A 316 -10.69 -16.89 -10.80
C PRO A 316 -10.97 -18.37 -10.54
N TRP A 317 -11.49 -18.69 -9.35
CA TRP A 317 -11.88 -20.06 -9.01
C TRP A 317 -13.02 -20.61 -9.88
N GLU A 318 -13.93 -19.77 -10.32
CA GLU A 318 -15.04 -20.17 -11.20
C GLU A 318 -14.55 -20.89 -12.47
N ILE A 319 -13.43 -20.42 -13.02
CA ILE A 319 -12.85 -21.01 -14.23
C ILE A 319 -11.87 -22.13 -13.87
N LEU A 320 -11.06 -21.93 -12.84
CA LEU A 320 -9.99 -22.86 -12.45
C LEU A 320 -10.54 -24.12 -11.77
N GLY A 321 -11.59 -24.01 -10.95
CA GLY A 321 -12.01 -25.06 -10.00
C GLY A 321 -12.26 -26.41 -10.64
N ALA A 322 -12.91 -26.45 -11.80
CA ALA A 322 -13.19 -27.69 -12.52
C ALA A 322 -11.92 -28.38 -13.09
N HIS A 323 -10.84 -27.62 -13.27
CA HIS A 323 -9.58 -28.06 -13.89
C HIS A 323 -8.37 -27.88 -12.96
N PHE A 324 -8.60 -27.61 -11.68
CA PHE A 324 -7.54 -27.23 -10.74
C PHE A 324 -6.37 -28.22 -10.71
N ALA A 325 -6.66 -29.51 -10.63
CA ALA A 325 -5.61 -30.54 -10.61
C ALA A 325 -4.89 -30.69 -11.96
N GLU A 326 -5.51 -30.31 -13.07
CA GLU A 326 -4.93 -30.36 -14.41
C GLU A 326 -4.04 -29.13 -14.67
N TRP A 327 -4.52 -27.95 -14.32
CA TRP A 327 -3.86 -26.68 -14.66
C TRP A 327 -2.87 -26.21 -13.62
N MET A 328 -3.09 -26.58 -12.35
CA MET A 328 -2.19 -26.28 -11.24
C MET A 328 -1.81 -27.55 -10.45
N PRO A 329 -1.17 -28.54 -11.10
CA PRO A 329 -0.89 -29.84 -10.51
C PRO A 329 0.05 -29.78 -9.28
N ASN A 330 0.98 -28.84 -9.22
CA ASN A 330 1.90 -28.70 -8.09
C ASN A 330 1.14 -28.15 -6.87
N THR A 331 0.31 -27.14 -7.10
CA THR A 331 -0.54 -26.51 -6.09
C THR A 331 -1.58 -27.52 -5.59
N ALA A 332 -2.29 -28.21 -6.49
CA ALA A 332 -3.26 -29.22 -6.11
C ALA A 332 -2.64 -30.36 -5.27
N ARG A 333 -1.44 -30.79 -5.62
CA ARG A 333 -0.69 -31.82 -4.87
C ARG A 333 -0.25 -31.34 -3.48
N PHE A 334 0.15 -30.07 -3.38
CA PHE A 334 0.54 -29.49 -2.10
C PHE A 334 -0.65 -29.39 -1.15
N PHE A 335 -1.76 -28.86 -1.64
CA PHE A 335 -2.98 -28.66 -0.86
C PHE A 335 -3.89 -29.89 -0.78
N ALA A 336 -3.48 -31.07 -1.29
CA ALA A 336 -4.27 -32.28 -1.23
C ALA A 336 -4.66 -32.74 0.21
N ARG A 337 -3.93 -32.26 1.22
CA ARG A 337 -4.23 -32.46 2.65
C ARG A 337 -4.71 -31.17 3.34
N GLY A 338 -4.94 -30.14 2.57
CA GLY A 338 -5.42 -28.86 3.06
C GLY A 338 -6.94 -28.73 3.00
N VAL A 339 -7.40 -27.48 3.02
CA VAL A 339 -8.81 -27.13 2.87
C VAL A 339 -8.93 -26.22 1.65
N ILE A 340 -9.90 -26.50 0.80
CA ILE A 340 -10.26 -25.67 -0.35
C ILE A 340 -11.62 -25.03 -0.06
N PHE A 341 -11.67 -23.71 -0.12
CA PHE A 341 -12.89 -22.93 0.02
C PHE A 341 -13.42 -22.61 -1.39
N ASP A 342 -14.37 -23.37 -1.86
CA ASP A 342 -14.97 -23.24 -3.20
C ASP A 342 -16.06 -22.16 -3.31
N GLN A 343 -16.43 -21.57 -2.16
CA GLN A 343 -17.39 -20.48 -2.03
C GLN A 343 -16.71 -19.24 -1.38
N HIS A 344 -15.49 -18.94 -1.79
CA HIS A 344 -14.77 -17.74 -1.37
C HIS A 344 -15.00 -16.61 -2.38
N PHE A 345 -15.40 -15.45 -1.89
CA PHE A 345 -15.69 -14.29 -2.72
C PHE A 345 -14.81 -13.11 -2.31
N SER A 346 -14.27 -12.40 -3.29
CA SER A 346 -13.61 -11.14 -3.02
C SER A 346 -14.63 -10.07 -2.62
N VAL A 347 -14.19 -9.05 -1.92
CA VAL A 347 -15.07 -7.97 -1.43
C VAL A 347 -15.15 -6.80 -2.40
N SER A 348 -14.33 -6.83 -3.43
CA SER A 348 -14.20 -5.80 -4.44
C SER A 348 -13.81 -6.41 -5.78
N GLU A 349 -13.92 -5.62 -6.84
CA GLU A 349 -13.55 -6.02 -8.21
C GLU A 349 -12.07 -5.74 -8.52
N TYR A 350 -11.29 -5.24 -7.55
CA TYR A 350 -9.88 -4.92 -7.73
C TYR A 350 -9.11 -4.88 -6.41
N THR A 351 -7.80 -4.93 -6.52
CA THR A 351 -6.85 -5.21 -5.44
C THR A 351 -6.84 -4.18 -4.33
N TYR A 352 -6.94 -2.89 -4.63
CA TYR A 352 -6.71 -1.84 -3.66
C TYR A 352 -7.65 -1.90 -2.43
N PRO A 353 -8.99 -2.03 -2.56
CA PRO A 353 -9.86 -2.24 -1.40
C PRO A 353 -9.78 -3.66 -0.85
N SER A 354 -9.48 -4.66 -1.69
CA SER A 354 -9.33 -6.05 -1.24
C SER A 354 -8.18 -6.22 -0.26
N LEU A 355 -7.03 -5.55 -0.49
CA LEU A 355 -5.90 -5.57 0.43
C LEU A 355 -6.26 -5.04 1.82
N ALA A 356 -7.03 -3.96 1.91
CA ALA A 356 -7.48 -3.43 3.20
C ALA A 356 -8.36 -4.44 3.95
N THR A 357 -9.18 -5.21 3.22
CA THR A 357 -10.00 -6.28 3.81
C THR A 357 -9.16 -7.49 4.20
N ILE A 358 -8.21 -7.91 3.37
CA ILE A 358 -7.28 -9.02 3.68
C ILE A 358 -6.51 -8.71 4.97
N GLU A 359 -6.04 -7.49 5.13
CA GLU A 359 -5.26 -7.08 6.30
C GLU A 359 -6.09 -6.86 7.56
N THR A 360 -7.38 -6.50 7.46
CA THR A 360 -8.18 -6.09 8.62
C THR A 360 -9.41 -6.93 8.90
N GLY A 361 -9.87 -7.71 7.93
CA GLY A 361 -11.18 -8.37 7.97
C GLY A 361 -12.36 -7.41 7.83
N MET A 362 -12.13 -6.12 7.50
CA MET A 362 -13.17 -5.10 7.39
C MET A 362 -13.58 -4.90 5.94
N TYR A 363 -14.89 -4.89 5.70
CA TYR A 363 -15.40 -4.50 4.38
C TYR A 363 -15.04 -3.05 4.03
N PRO A 364 -14.90 -2.70 2.74
CA PRO A 364 -14.51 -1.35 2.30
C PRO A 364 -15.40 -0.23 2.88
N GLN A 365 -16.71 -0.46 3.04
CA GLN A 365 -17.61 0.53 3.65
C GLN A 365 -17.29 0.81 5.13
N HIS A 366 -16.56 -0.04 5.81
CA HIS A 366 -16.11 0.16 7.19
C HIS A 366 -14.70 0.72 7.26
N SER A 367 -13.78 0.22 6.43
CA SER A 367 -12.41 0.71 6.38
C SER A 367 -12.28 2.09 5.74
N GLY A 368 -13.22 2.45 4.86
CA GLY A 368 -13.16 3.66 4.06
C GLY A 368 -12.19 3.59 2.87
N VAL A 369 -11.54 2.45 2.66
CA VAL A 369 -10.61 2.26 1.54
C VAL A 369 -11.38 1.68 0.37
N PHE A 370 -11.83 2.55 -0.54
CA PHE A 370 -12.65 2.17 -1.70
C PHE A 370 -11.90 2.25 -3.01
N SER A 371 -10.94 3.19 -3.12
CA SER A 371 -10.38 3.55 -4.40
C SER A 371 -8.97 4.07 -4.24
N GLU A 372 -8.10 3.64 -5.13
CA GLU A 372 -6.75 4.17 -5.27
C GLU A 372 -6.71 5.67 -5.57
N TRP A 373 -7.79 6.21 -6.15
CA TRP A 373 -7.90 7.63 -6.48
C TRP A 373 -8.17 8.54 -5.27
N ALA A 374 -8.59 7.98 -4.16
CA ALA A 374 -8.99 8.75 -3.00
C ALA A 374 -7.86 9.07 -2.01
N ALA A 375 -6.69 8.45 -2.15
CA ALA A 375 -5.51 8.64 -1.28
C ALA A 375 -5.87 8.66 0.21
N ILE A 376 -6.66 7.69 0.66
CA ILE A 376 -7.06 7.55 2.04
C ILE A 376 -6.24 6.46 2.68
N GLU A 377 -5.63 6.82 3.77
CA GLU A 377 -4.92 5.88 4.62
C GLU A 377 -5.90 5.14 5.53
N LEU A 378 -5.68 3.86 5.69
CA LEU A 378 -6.44 3.01 6.60
C LEU A 378 -6.32 3.54 8.04
N ASP A 379 -7.46 3.81 8.68
CA ASP A 379 -7.52 4.34 10.05
C ASP A 379 -6.77 3.38 11.01
N GLU A 380 -5.91 3.93 11.86
CA GLU A 380 -5.07 3.19 12.82
C GLU A 380 -5.87 2.35 13.82
N LYS A 381 -7.15 2.67 14.05
CA LYS A 381 -8.02 1.83 14.88
C LYS A 381 -8.24 0.42 14.31
N TYR A 382 -8.04 0.24 13.00
CA TYR A 382 -8.13 -1.07 12.34
C TYR A 382 -6.75 -1.72 12.33
N ILE A 383 -6.47 -2.52 13.35
CA ILE A 383 -5.21 -3.25 13.46
C ILE A 383 -5.13 -4.30 12.37
N THR A 384 -4.07 -4.25 11.56
CA THR A 384 -3.83 -5.20 10.48
C THR A 384 -3.36 -6.55 11.01
N ILE A 385 -3.55 -7.62 10.21
CA ILE A 385 -3.04 -8.95 10.56
C ILE A 385 -1.52 -8.96 10.62
N SER A 386 -0.86 -8.18 9.76
CA SER A 386 0.59 -8.00 9.78
C SER A 386 1.08 -7.28 11.04
N GLU A 387 0.36 -6.26 11.55
CA GLU A 387 0.66 -5.66 12.86
C GLU A 387 0.54 -6.67 14.00
N ARG A 388 -0.51 -7.49 14.00
CA ARG A 388 -0.68 -8.56 14.99
C ARG A 388 0.42 -9.62 14.90
N ALA A 389 0.85 -9.98 13.70
CA ALA A 389 1.95 -10.91 13.50
C ALA A 389 3.26 -10.33 14.05
N ARG A 390 3.57 -9.07 13.76
CA ARG A 390 4.74 -8.38 14.32
C ARG A 390 4.68 -8.33 15.85
N ASP A 391 3.55 -7.95 16.41
CA ASP A 391 3.35 -7.87 17.86
C ASP A 391 3.46 -9.26 18.53
N ALA A 392 3.10 -10.31 17.80
CA ALA A 392 3.35 -11.70 18.21
C ALA A 392 4.82 -12.12 18.07
N GLY A 393 5.69 -11.28 17.51
CA GLY A 393 7.13 -11.49 17.40
C GLY A 393 7.58 -12.19 16.11
N TYR A 394 6.77 -12.20 15.06
CA TYR A 394 7.20 -12.59 13.72
C TYR A 394 8.08 -11.52 13.08
N ALA A 395 9.07 -11.92 12.32
CA ALA A 395 9.68 -11.09 11.29
C ALA A 395 8.68 -11.00 10.13
N THR A 396 8.24 -9.77 9.83
CA THR A 396 7.15 -9.55 8.88
C THR A 396 7.68 -8.99 7.56
N ALA A 397 7.38 -9.65 6.46
CA ALA A 397 7.79 -9.22 5.12
C ALA A 397 6.61 -9.24 4.15
N SER A 398 6.55 -8.24 3.28
CA SER A 398 5.63 -8.20 2.15
C SER A 398 6.40 -8.10 0.85
N LEU A 399 6.15 -9.04 -0.04
CA LEU A 399 6.66 -9.08 -1.41
C LEU A 399 5.50 -8.64 -2.32
N MET A 400 5.51 -7.37 -2.71
CA MET A 400 4.33 -6.71 -3.29
C MET A 400 4.42 -6.62 -4.80
N ASP A 401 3.30 -6.94 -5.42
CA ASP A 401 3.04 -6.58 -6.80
C ASP A 401 2.65 -5.10 -6.92
N GLY A 402 3.24 -4.39 -7.88
CA GLY A 402 2.87 -3.02 -8.27
C GLY A 402 2.85 -1.95 -7.17
N GLY A 403 3.28 -2.27 -5.95
CA GLY A 403 3.25 -1.31 -4.82
C GLY A 403 1.85 -0.89 -4.38
N VAL A 404 0.82 -1.59 -4.81
CA VAL A 404 -0.56 -1.35 -4.41
C VAL A 404 -0.68 -1.47 -2.89
N GLY A 405 -1.16 -0.45 -2.25
CA GLY A 405 -1.30 -0.43 -0.79
C GLY A 405 -0.12 0.16 -0.02
N LEU A 406 1.01 0.47 -0.67
CA LEU A 406 2.18 1.06 0.01
C LEU A 406 1.83 2.33 0.81
N TYR A 407 0.90 3.13 0.30
CA TYR A 407 0.53 4.43 0.86
C TYR A 407 -0.86 4.48 1.48
N ASN A 408 -1.56 3.37 1.57
CA ASN A 408 -2.92 3.35 2.12
C ASN A 408 -3.00 2.77 3.54
N GLY A 409 -1.87 2.54 4.19
CA GLY A 409 -1.78 2.06 5.57
C GLY A 409 -1.90 0.56 5.73
N VAL A 410 -2.15 -0.23 4.67
CA VAL A 410 -2.23 -1.69 4.77
C VAL A 410 -0.88 -2.35 5.04
N THR A 411 0.22 -1.65 4.79
CA THR A 411 1.57 -2.18 4.98
C THR A 411 2.15 -1.89 6.37
N ARG A 412 1.41 -1.27 7.27
CA ARG A 412 1.89 -0.82 8.59
C ARG A 412 2.54 -1.90 9.44
N GLY A 413 2.11 -3.15 9.29
CA GLY A 413 2.61 -4.27 10.07
C GLY A 413 3.91 -4.88 9.56
N TYR A 414 4.35 -4.53 8.35
CA TYR A 414 5.53 -5.14 7.77
C TYR A 414 6.80 -4.36 8.12
N ASP A 415 7.84 -5.07 8.52
CA ASP A 415 9.16 -4.50 8.79
C ASP A 415 10.02 -4.44 7.52
N HIS A 416 9.70 -5.29 6.54
CA HIS A 416 10.38 -5.34 5.26
C HIS A 416 9.36 -5.38 4.12
N LEU A 417 9.48 -4.46 3.16
CA LEU A 417 8.68 -4.41 1.95
C LEU A 417 9.60 -4.57 0.75
N VAL A 418 9.31 -5.58 -0.07
CA VAL A 418 9.89 -5.72 -1.40
C VAL A 418 8.82 -5.31 -2.39
N VAL A 419 9.05 -4.25 -3.14
CA VAL A 419 8.06 -3.64 -4.01
C VAL A 419 8.52 -3.67 -5.45
N SER A 420 7.78 -4.37 -6.30
CA SER A 420 7.97 -4.32 -7.73
C SER A 420 7.27 -3.09 -8.33
N PRO A 421 7.89 -2.38 -9.27
CA PRO A 421 7.23 -1.30 -10.00
C PRO A 421 6.18 -1.80 -10.99
N TYR A 422 6.26 -3.08 -11.35
CA TYR A 422 5.33 -3.79 -12.23
C TYR A 422 4.79 -5.02 -11.52
N ASP A 423 3.96 -5.77 -12.22
CA ASP A 423 3.46 -7.03 -11.71
C ASP A 423 4.62 -7.95 -11.32
N LEU A 424 4.67 -8.28 -10.04
CA LEU A 424 5.67 -9.21 -9.51
C LEU A 424 5.32 -10.60 -10.03
N LYS A 425 6.15 -11.15 -10.90
CA LYS A 425 5.95 -12.48 -11.41
C LYS A 425 6.20 -13.54 -10.34
N ALA A 426 5.41 -14.62 -10.36
CA ALA A 426 5.49 -15.66 -9.33
C ALA A 426 6.89 -16.26 -9.19
N TYR A 427 7.63 -16.44 -10.29
CA TYR A 427 8.99 -16.96 -10.23
C TYR A 427 9.96 -15.99 -9.54
N GLU A 428 9.81 -14.67 -9.73
CA GLU A 428 10.61 -13.66 -9.03
C GLU A 428 10.23 -13.58 -7.55
N GLY A 429 8.93 -13.51 -7.28
CA GLY A 429 8.43 -13.46 -5.92
C GLY A 429 8.79 -14.69 -5.09
N VAL A 430 8.67 -15.88 -5.68
CA VAL A 430 9.06 -17.15 -5.05
C VAL A 430 10.56 -17.21 -4.78
N GLU A 431 11.38 -16.80 -5.75
CA GLU A 431 12.83 -16.78 -5.57
C GLU A 431 13.23 -15.84 -4.43
N ARG A 432 12.63 -14.65 -4.35
CA ARG A 432 12.87 -13.70 -3.27
C ARG A 432 12.39 -14.22 -1.92
N ALA A 433 11.22 -14.86 -1.88
CA ALA A 433 10.72 -15.49 -0.65
C ALA A 433 11.65 -16.59 -0.14
N ILE A 434 12.16 -17.44 -1.04
CA ILE A 434 13.13 -18.47 -0.68
C ILE A 434 14.42 -17.86 -0.16
N ARG A 435 14.98 -16.85 -0.84
CA ARG A 435 16.20 -16.17 -0.37
C ARG A 435 16.00 -15.50 0.99
N TYR A 436 14.85 -14.88 1.20
CA TYR A 436 14.53 -14.26 2.48
C TYR A 436 14.49 -15.28 3.62
N LEU A 437 13.85 -16.43 3.40
CA LEU A 437 13.83 -17.54 4.35
C LEU A 437 15.22 -18.13 4.56
N GLU A 438 16.02 -18.32 3.50
CA GLU A 438 17.41 -18.81 3.59
C GLU A 438 18.29 -17.88 4.42
N GLY A 439 18.04 -16.57 4.37
CA GLY A 439 18.80 -15.57 5.11
C GLY A 439 18.66 -15.69 6.63
N CYS A 440 17.51 -16.12 7.12
CA CYS A 440 17.25 -16.26 8.56
C CYS A 440 16.18 -17.32 8.86
N ARG A 441 16.42 -18.59 8.50
CA ARG A 441 15.48 -19.69 8.78
C ARG A 441 15.23 -19.93 10.27
N GLU A 442 16.14 -19.49 11.11
CA GLU A 442 16.03 -19.62 12.57
C GLU A 442 15.02 -18.63 13.18
N ALA A 443 14.51 -17.66 12.43
CA ALA A 443 13.47 -16.76 12.88
C ALA A 443 12.08 -17.26 12.50
N ASP A 444 11.05 -16.76 13.21
CA ASP A 444 9.67 -17.01 12.84
C ASP A 444 9.22 -15.92 11.85
N HIS A 445 8.63 -16.30 10.72
CA HIS A 445 8.30 -15.42 9.62
C HIS A 445 6.79 -15.35 9.33
N PHE A 446 6.30 -14.15 9.12
CA PHE A 446 5.00 -13.87 8.50
C PHE A 446 5.27 -13.17 7.17
N ILE A 447 4.98 -13.87 6.07
CA ILE A 447 5.27 -13.38 4.72
C ILE A 447 3.97 -13.26 3.92
N PHE A 448 3.79 -12.11 3.29
CA PHE A 448 2.79 -11.88 2.26
C PHE A 448 3.49 -11.82 0.90
N LEU A 449 3.08 -12.67 -0.02
CA LEU A 449 3.57 -12.69 -1.41
C LEU A 449 2.39 -12.43 -2.34
N HIS A 450 2.43 -11.32 -3.04
CA HIS A 450 1.45 -10.92 -4.05
C HIS A 450 2.08 -11.02 -5.45
N THR A 451 1.47 -11.81 -6.32
CA THR A 451 1.97 -12.07 -7.69
C THR A 451 0.91 -11.70 -8.73
N GLY A 452 1.35 -11.05 -9.79
CA GLY A 452 0.49 -10.51 -10.84
C GLY A 452 0.54 -11.27 -12.18
N ASP A 453 0.97 -12.54 -12.19
CA ASP A 453 1.09 -13.30 -13.46
C ASP A 453 -0.22 -13.37 -14.22
N VAL A 454 -1.31 -13.69 -13.51
CA VAL A 454 -2.64 -13.89 -14.09
C VAL A 454 -3.50 -12.63 -14.07
N HIS A 455 -2.95 -11.51 -13.64
CA HIS A 455 -3.65 -10.22 -13.73
C HIS A 455 -4.07 -9.94 -15.18
N PRO A 456 -5.29 -9.46 -15.44
CA PRO A 456 -5.79 -9.31 -16.80
C PRO A 456 -5.01 -8.25 -17.57
N TRP A 457 -4.36 -8.71 -18.62
CA TRP A 457 -3.71 -7.84 -19.57
C TRP A 457 -4.73 -7.36 -20.60
N GLY A 458 -4.76 -6.08 -20.84
CA GLY A 458 -5.50 -5.56 -21.99
C GLY A 458 -4.94 -6.15 -23.29
N SER A 459 -5.79 -6.33 -24.29
CA SER A 459 -5.41 -6.86 -25.62
C SER A 459 -4.24 -6.11 -26.29
N ASP A 460 -3.93 -4.91 -25.83
CA ASP A 460 -2.85 -4.06 -26.34
C ASP A 460 -1.58 -4.14 -25.46
N SER A 461 -1.55 -5.01 -24.46
CA SER A 461 -0.45 -5.06 -23.51
C SER A 461 0.75 -5.78 -24.13
N PHE A 462 1.87 -5.08 -24.19
CA PHE A 462 3.18 -5.63 -24.56
C PHE A 462 3.83 -6.44 -23.42
N GLN A 463 3.13 -6.66 -22.33
CA GLN A 463 3.65 -7.23 -21.09
C GLN A 463 3.53 -8.75 -21.03
N ILE A 464 3.01 -9.38 -22.09
CA ILE A 464 2.98 -10.84 -22.17
C ILE A 464 4.42 -11.37 -22.21
N PRO A 465 4.81 -12.24 -21.28
CA PRO A 465 6.16 -12.79 -21.24
C PRO A 465 6.57 -13.42 -22.58
N SER A 466 7.84 -13.31 -22.93
CA SER A 466 8.36 -13.88 -24.18
C SER A 466 8.07 -15.38 -24.31
N ALA A 467 8.10 -16.12 -23.21
CA ALA A 467 7.79 -17.55 -23.17
C ALA A 467 6.34 -17.84 -23.58
N ALA A 468 5.38 -17.00 -23.17
CA ALA A 468 4.00 -17.08 -23.62
C ALA A 468 3.87 -16.66 -25.09
N GLN A 469 4.54 -15.56 -25.48
CA GLN A 469 4.52 -15.08 -26.87
C GLN A 469 5.03 -16.12 -27.88
N MET A 470 6.06 -16.89 -27.54
CA MET A 470 6.61 -17.95 -28.39
C MET A 470 5.61 -19.07 -28.73
N ARG A 471 4.61 -19.26 -27.88
CA ARG A 471 3.58 -20.30 -28.03
C ARG A 471 2.31 -19.80 -28.74
N LEU A 472 2.18 -18.48 -28.89
CA LEU A 472 0.98 -17.90 -29.48
C LEU A 472 1.07 -17.86 -31.01
N PRO A 473 0.08 -18.41 -31.73
CA PRO A 473 0.01 -18.30 -33.17
C PRO A 473 -0.06 -16.84 -33.62
N LEU A 474 0.69 -16.47 -34.65
CA LEU A 474 0.69 -15.10 -35.18
C LEU A 474 -0.71 -14.63 -35.58
N VAL A 475 -1.51 -15.52 -36.16
CA VAL A 475 -2.90 -15.20 -36.57
C VAL A 475 -3.73 -14.82 -35.36
N GLY A 476 -3.65 -15.56 -34.24
CA GLY A 476 -4.36 -15.21 -33.01
C GLY A 476 -3.94 -13.86 -32.45
N ARG A 477 -2.65 -13.54 -32.51
CA ARG A 477 -2.13 -12.23 -32.06
C ARG A 477 -2.63 -11.05 -32.90
N LEU A 478 -2.88 -11.25 -34.18
CA LEU A 478 -3.25 -10.17 -35.09
C LEU A 478 -4.77 -10.03 -35.26
N SER A 479 -5.53 -11.11 -35.12
CA SER A 479 -6.97 -11.13 -35.38
C SER A 479 -7.82 -10.80 -34.17
N ASP A 480 -7.41 -11.19 -32.94
CA ASP A 480 -8.25 -11.08 -31.74
C ASP A 480 -8.03 -9.81 -30.92
N SER A 481 -7.09 -8.98 -31.32
CA SER A 481 -6.59 -7.86 -30.52
C SER A 481 -7.54 -6.68 -30.32
N LYS A 482 -8.74 -6.69 -30.84
CA LYS A 482 -9.53 -5.44 -30.99
C LYS A 482 -10.86 -5.42 -30.26
N VAL A 483 -11.24 -6.41 -29.54
CA VAL A 483 -12.49 -6.37 -28.78
C VAL A 483 -12.24 -5.79 -27.40
N LYS A 484 -12.49 -4.48 -27.25
CA LYS A 484 -12.56 -3.87 -25.91
C LYS A 484 -13.75 -4.47 -25.18
N VAL A 485 -13.46 -5.31 -24.20
CA VAL A 485 -14.45 -5.83 -23.25
C VAL A 485 -14.28 -5.12 -21.92
N ALA A 486 -15.37 -4.91 -21.22
CA ALA A 486 -15.37 -4.25 -19.92
C ALA A 486 -14.54 -5.04 -18.87
N SER A 487 -14.47 -6.35 -19.04
CA SER A 487 -13.58 -7.23 -18.29
C SER A 487 -13.11 -8.35 -19.20
N PRO A 488 -11.81 -8.63 -19.29
CA PRO A 488 -11.26 -9.73 -20.07
C PRO A 488 -11.75 -11.10 -19.60
N TYR A 489 -12.22 -11.23 -18.35
CA TYR A 489 -12.77 -12.47 -17.81
C TYR A 489 -14.19 -12.75 -18.26
N LEU A 490 -15.00 -11.71 -18.46
CA LEU A 490 -16.40 -11.88 -18.88
C LEU A 490 -16.51 -12.36 -20.32
N ARG A 491 -15.54 -12.02 -21.18
CA ARG A 491 -15.47 -12.48 -22.58
C ARG A 491 -14.02 -12.55 -23.05
N PRO A 492 -13.25 -13.53 -22.57
CA PRO A 492 -11.87 -13.64 -22.98
C PRO A 492 -11.79 -13.95 -24.48
N SER A 493 -10.93 -13.25 -25.21
CA SER A 493 -10.54 -13.66 -26.56
C SER A 493 -9.75 -14.96 -26.51
N ALA A 494 -9.72 -15.72 -27.61
CA ALA A 494 -8.93 -16.96 -27.66
C ALA A 494 -7.44 -16.68 -27.42
N PHE A 495 -6.96 -15.49 -27.80
CA PHE A 495 -5.62 -15.03 -27.52
C PHE A 495 -5.38 -14.81 -26.03
N ASN A 496 -6.25 -14.03 -25.36
CA ASN A 496 -6.16 -13.76 -23.94
C ASN A 496 -6.31 -15.04 -23.11
N GLN A 497 -7.16 -15.97 -23.53
CA GLN A 497 -7.26 -17.28 -22.90
C GLN A 497 -5.96 -18.07 -22.96
N THR A 498 -5.31 -18.13 -24.12
CA THR A 498 -4.03 -18.86 -24.25
C THR A 498 -2.92 -18.23 -23.40
N ALA A 499 -2.84 -16.90 -23.37
CA ALA A 499 -1.92 -16.18 -22.49
C ALA A 499 -2.21 -16.44 -21.02
N PHE A 500 -3.48 -16.31 -20.62
CA PHE A 500 -3.94 -16.56 -19.25
C PHE A 500 -3.57 -17.98 -18.78
N TRP A 501 -3.88 -19.01 -19.59
CA TRP A 501 -3.51 -20.39 -19.22
C TRP A 501 -2.03 -20.61 -19.10
N GLN A 502 -1.25 -19.97 -19.93
CA GLN A 502 0.20 -20.03 -19.83
C GLN A 502 0.69 -19.44 -18.51
N GLU A 503 0.14 -18.29 -18.09
CA GLU A 503 0.47 -17.64 -16.83
C GLU A 503 0.02 -18.47 -15.62
N VAL A 504 -1.14 -19.10 -15.68
CA VAL A 504 -1.59 -20.06 -14.63
C VAL A 504 -0.60 -21.21 -14.47
N HIS A 505 -0.13 -21.77 -15.58
CA HIS A 505 0.88 -22.83 -15.52
C HIS A 505 2.24 -22.36 -15.03
N ASP A 506 2.64 -21.15 -15.36
CA ASP A 506 3.92 -20.57 -14.91
C ASP A 506 3.86 -20.25 -13.42
N THR A 507 2.73 -19.72 -12.94
CA THR A 507 2.44 -19.53 -11.51
C THR A 507 2.51 -20.87 -10.74
N ASP A 508 1.85 -21.92 -11.25
CA ASP A 508 1.89 -23.24 -10.61
C ASP A 508 3.31 -23.83 -10.53
N ARG A 509 4.13 -23.63 -11.57
CA ARG A 509 5.52 -24.09 -11.55
C ARG A 509 6.35 -23.33 -10.51
N ALA A 510 6.19 -22.02 -10.45
CA ALA A 510 6.89 -21.19 -9.47
C ALA A 510 6.47 -21.58 -8.03
N LEU A 511 5.17 -21.68 -7.78
CA LEU A 511 4.66 -22.15 -6.48
C LEU A 511 5.12 -23.57 -6.18
N GLY A 512 5.23 -24.44 -7.18
CA GLY A 512 5.78 -25.79 -7.03
C GLY A 512 7.22 -25.80 -6.51
N ALA A 513 8.05 -24.83 -6.91
CA ALA A 513 9.40 -24.66 -6.37
C ALA A 513 9.35 -24.25 -4.90
N LEU A 514 8.49 -23.29 -4.53
CA LEU A 514 8.28 -22.87 -3.16
C LEU A 514 7.80 -24.04 -2.28
N PHE A 515 6.80 -24.79 -2.73
CA PHE A 515 6.26 -25.93 -1.99
C PHE A 515 7.30 -27.06 -1.82
N SER A 516 8.17 -27.22 -2.81
CA SER A 516 9.30 -28.17 -2.70
C SER A 516 10.30 -27.71 -1.65
N TYR A 517 10.64 -26.43 -1.63
CA TYR A 517 11.49 -25.82 -0.61
C TYR A 517 10.90 -26.01 0.80
N LEU A 518 9.62 -25.70 0.98
CA LEU A 518 8.93 -25.86 2.27
C LEU A 518 9.01 -27.31 2.78
N LYS A 519 8.71 -28.27 1.90
CA LYS A 519 8.79 -29.70 2.26
C LYS A 519 10.18 -30.19 2.61
N GLN A 520 11.23 -29.53 2.12
CA GLN A 520 12.62 -29.89 2.41
C GLN A 520 13.13 -29.29 3.71
N HIS A 521 12.60 -28.14 4.12
CA HIS A 521 13.17 -27.34 5.20
C HIS A 521 12.26 -27.19 6.43
N TYR A 522 10.97 -27.51 6.33
CA TYR A 522 9.99 -27.37 7.38
C TYR A 522 9.17 -28.64 7.55
N ALA A 523 8.84 -29.01 8.79
CA ALA A 523 7.84 -30.03 9.04
C ALA A 523 6.42 -29.48 8.73
N PRO A 524 5.45 -30.32 8.40
CA PRO A 524 4.08 -29.87 8.06
C PRO A 524 3.40 -29.01 9.15
N GLU A 525 3.76 -29.24 10.42
CA GLU A 525 3.28 -28.49 11.57
C GLU A 525 3.94 -27.11 11.72
N ASP A 526 5.08 -26.87 11.09
CA ASP A 526 5.86 -25.65 11.24
C ASP A 526 5.35 -24.50 10.37
N TYR A 527 4.50 -24.77 9.39
CA TYR A 527 3.99 -23.73 8.52
C TYR A 527 2.46 -23.69 8.39
N LEU A 528 1.96 -22.52 8.08
CA LEU A 528 0.63 -22.27 7.58
C LEU A 528 0.75 -21.57 6.24
N VAL A 529 0.19 -22.15 5.18
CA VAL A 529 0.15 -21.55 3.85
C VAL A 529 -1.28 -21.32 3.44
N CYS A 530 -1.61 -20.08 3.09
CA CYS A 530 -2.89 -19.68 2.54
C CYS A 530 -2.65 -19.20 1.09
N LEU A 531 -3.35 -19.77 0.12
CA LEU A 531 -3.36 -19.31 -1.26
C LEU A 531 -4.77 -18.83 -1.61
N TYR A 532 -4.88 -17.62 -2.12
CA TYR A 532 -6.16 -17.01 -2.47
C TYR A 532 -5.97 -15.97 -3.58
N SER A 533 -7.07 -15.45 -4.08
CA SER A 533 -7.13 -14.34 -5.04
C SER A 533 -7.98 -13.20 -4.48
N ASP A 534 -7.85 -12.04 -5.02
CA ASP A 534 -8.57 -10.81 -4.68
C ASP A 534 -9.65 -10.45 -5.71
#